data_1e3ecd44588ca32e4bde22a7e4d3abd2
#
_entry.id   1e3ecd44588ca32e4bde22a7e4d3abd2
#
_cell.length_a   1.000
_cell.length_b   1.000
_cell.length_c   1.000
_cell.angle_alpha   90.00
_cell.angle_beta   90.00
_cell.angle_gamma   90.00
#
_symmetry.space_group_name_H-M   'P 1'
#
loop_
_entity.id
_entity.type
_entity.pdbx_description
1 polymer ?
#
loop_
_entity_poly.entity_id
_entity_poly.type
_entity_poly.pdbx_seq_one_letter_code
_entity_poly.pdbx_strand_id
1 'polypeptide(L)'
;MITDLETWLTENEIVEAVAEHLKRSGWEIKQTSNTTQHGVDILAARGEFTLAIEAKGGGSSKPGSHRYGMPFDAKQKRTHVAVAVLAALGELSRGQHRAALAFPDDPMHLRLTEEIWPALQKLGIDVYFVGPDKSVRLGMNRPS
;
A
#
# COMPACT_ATOMS: atom_id res chain seq x y z
N MET A 1 25.46 -11.99 -12.09
CA MET A 1 24.02 -12.23 -12.12
C MET A 1 23.29 -11.29 -11.20
N ILE A 2 22.37 -10.57 -11.73
CA ILE A 2 21.54 -9.69 -10.91
C ILE A 2 20.63 -10.54 -10.06
N THR A 3 20.52 -10.19 -8.83
CA THR A 3 19.63 -10.89 -7.92
C THR A 3 18.35 -10.11 -7.75
N ASP A 4 17.38 -10.79 -7.19
CA ASP A 4 16.10 -10.15 -6.90
C ASP A 4 16.20 -9.12 -5.79
N LEU A 5 17.34 -9.05 -5.14
CA LEU A 5 17.53 -8.09 -4.06
C LEU A 5 17.38 -6.65 -4.53
N GLU A 6 17.55 -6.44 -5.83
CA GLU A 6 17.52 -5.08 -6.36
C GLU A 6 16.19 -4.70 -6.97
N THR A 7 15.17 -5.55 -6.85
CA THR A 7 13.88 -5.29 -7.49
C THR A 7 12.79 -4.91 -6.52
N TRP A 8 13.15 -4.10 -5.53
CA TRP A 8 12.13 -3.57 -4.62
C TRP A 8 11.69 -2.18 -5.07
N LEU A 9 10.49 -1.82 -4.69
CA LEU A 9 9.90 -0.53 -5.06
C LEU A 9 9.86 0.40 -3.86
N THR A 10 10.06 1.69 -4.13
CA THR A 10 9.91 2.71 -3.10
C THR A 10 8.43 2.96 -2.83
N GLU A 11 8.16 3.65 -1.74
CA GLU A 11 6.78 4.01 -1.42
C GLU A 11 6.16 4.85 -2.54
N ASN A 12 6.92 5.80 -3.09
CA ASN A 12 6.39 6.62 -4.19
C ASN A 12 6.06 5.78 -5.41
N GLU A 13 6.87 4.77 -5.70
CA GLU A 13 6.58 3.88 -6.82
C GLU A 13 5.33 3.06 -6.58
N ILE A 14 5.11 2.63 -5.33
CA ILE A 14 3.88 1.93 -4.98
C ILE A 14 2.68 2.85 -5.19
N VAL A 15 2.77 4.09 -4.69
CA VAL A 15 1.69 5.05 -4.82
C VAL A 15 1.36 5.30 -6.30
N GLU A 16 2.38 5.51 -7.12
CA GLU A 16 2.16 5.78 -8.54
C GLU A 16 1.51 4.61 -9.26
N ALA A 17 1.97 3.40 -8.95
CA ALA A 17 1.44 2.21 -9.61
C ALA A 17 -0.04 1.99 -9.24
N VAL A 18 -0.36 2.15 -7.97
CA VAL A 18 -1.74 1.95 -7.51
C VAL A 18 -2.65 3.05 -8.05
N ALA A 19 -2.18 4.30 -8.05
CA ALA A 19 -2.97 5.39 -8.60
C ALA A 19 -3.29 5.15 -10.07
N GLU A 20 -2.32 4.68 -10.84
CA GLU A 20 -2.55 4.38 -12.26
C GLU A 20 -3.53 3.23 -12.45
N HIS A 21 -3.38 2.21 -11.62
CA HIS A 21 -4.31 1.07 -11.64
C HIS A 21 -5.74 1.51 -11.34
N LEU A 22 -5.91 2.38 -10.35
CA LEU A 22 -7.23 2.87 -9.98
C LEU A 22 -7.83 3.70 -11.11
N LYS A 23 -7.03 4.55 -11.77
CA LYS A 23 -7.53 5.32 -12.90
C LYS A 23 -8.07 4.40 -13.98
N ARG A 24 -7.34 3.33 -14.29
CA ARG A 24 -7.79 2.38 -15.31
C ARG A 24 -9.05 1.63 -14.88
N SER A 25 -9.31 1.59 -13.57
CA SER A 25 -10.49 0.93 -13.03
C SER A 25 -11.66 1.90 -12.82
N GLY A 26 -11.53 3.12 -13.31
CA GLY A 26 -12.62 4.08 -13.25
C GLY A 26 -12.63 5.01 -12.05
N TRP A 27 -11.56 5.01 -11.26
CA TRP A 27 -11.47 5.94 -10.14
C TRP A 27 -10.82 7.24 -10.56
N GLU A 28 -11.28 8.32 -9.97
CA GLU A 28 -10.64 9.63 -10.12
C GLU A 28 -9.69 9.82 -8.95
N ILE A 29 -8.42 10.13 -9.24
CA ILE A 29 -7.43 10.35 -8.19
C ILE A 29 -7.52 11.79 -7.74
N LYS A 30 -7.90 11.97 -6.48
CA LYS A 30 -8.07 13.30 -5.91
C LYS A 30 -6.78 13.85 -5.33
N GLN A 31 -5.92 12.95 -4.81
CA GLN A 31 -4.72 13.36 -4.10
C GLN A 31 -3.76 12.21 -4.01
N THR A 32 -2.47 12.51 -4.11
CA THR A 32 -1.42 11.53 -3.82
C THR A 32 -0.42 12.16 -2.87
N SER A 33 0.36 11.32 -2.19
CA SER A 33 1.18 11.74 -1.06
C SER A 33 2.57 12.19 -1.43
N ASN A 34 2.80 12.63 -2.65
CA ASN A 34 4.13 13.13 -2.98
C ASN A 34 4.35 14.55 -2.46
N THR A 35 3.51 15.00 -1.55
CA THR A 35 3.61 16.29 -0.92
C THR A 35 3.92 16.11 0.55
N THR A 36 4.29 17.20 1.22
CA THR A 36 4.60 17.16 2.63
C THR A 36 3.36 17.20 3.52
N GLN A 37 2.20 17.21 2.93
CA GLN A 37 0.97 17.30 3.71
C GLN A 37 0.69 15.99 4.43
N HIS A 38 0.14 16.12 5.61
CA HIS A 38 -0.37 14.97 6.34
C HIS A 38 -1.65 14.50 5.69
N GLY A 39 -1.86 13.22 5.74
CA GLY A 39 -3.07 12.67 5.18
C GLY A 39 -2.79 11.31 4.59
N VAL A 40 -3.74 10.84 3.79
CA VAL A 40 -3.63 9.53 3.17
C VAL A 40 -2.68 9.60 1.99
N ASP A 41 -2.13 8.45 1.64
CA ASP A 41 -1.20 8.38 0.52
C ASP A 41 -1.90 8.52 -0.83
N ILE A 42 -3.10 7.99 -0.94
CA ILE A 42 -3.94 8.17 -2.13
C ILE A 42 -5.37 8.41 -1.68
N LEU A 43 -6.00 9.42 -2.25
CA LEU A 43 -7.43 9.61 -2.09
C LEU A 43 -8.06 9.54 -3.47
N ALA A 44 -9.02 8.63 -3.64
CA ALA A 44 -9.66 8.39 -4.91
C ALA A 44 -11.17 8.42 -4.75
N ALA A 45 -11.88 8.74 -5.83
CA ALA A 45 -13.33 8.81 -5.81
C ALA A 45 -13.90 8.09 -7.03
N ARG A 46 -15.03 7.43 -6.83
CA ARG A 46 -15.78 6.80 -7.92
C ARG A 46 -17.25 6.86 -7.55
N GLY A 47 -18.00 7.68 -8.28
CA GLY A 47 -19.39 7.94 -7.93
C GLY A 47 -19.45 8.58 -6.55
N GLU A 48 -20.22 7.98 -5.67
CA GLU A 48 -20.39 8.51 -4.31
C GLU A 48 -19.37 7.93 -3.33
N PHE A 49 -18.51 7.04 -3.81
CA PHE A 49 -17.55 6.37 -2.93
C PHE A 49 -16.20 7.07 -2.97
N THR A 50 -15.59 7.16 -1.81
CA THR A 50 -14.22 7.63 -1.71
C THR A 50 -13.39 6.56 -1.05
N LEU A 51 -12.11 6.49 -1.41
CA LEU A 51 -11.20 5.45 -0.97
C LEU A 51 -9.90 6.10 -0.54
N ALA A 52 -9.50 5.84 0.69
CA ALA A 52 -8.26 6.33 1.25
C ALA A 52 -7.29 5.15 1.34
N ILE A 53 -6.12 5.28 0.75
CA ILE A 53 -5.15 4.18 0.69
C ILE A 53 -3.87 4.59 1.42
N GLU A 54 -3.39 3.67 2.28
CA GLU A 54 -2.10 3.80 2.94
C GLU A 54 -1.12 2.88 2.24
N ALA A 55 0.01 3.42 1.82
CA ALA A 55 0.99 2.67 1.04
C ALA A 55 2.33 2.61 1.77
N LYS A 56 3.04 1.52 1.59
CA LYS A 56 4.39 1.34 2.10
C LYS A 56 5.25 0.73 1.02
N GLY A 57 6.51 1.16 0.97
CA GLY A 57 7.45 0.60 0.00
C GLY A 57 8.24 -0.55 0.56
N GLY A 58 9.14 -1.07 -0.26
CA GLY A 58 10.00 -2.20 0.10
C GLY A 58 11.38 -1.82 0.58
N GLY A 59 11.70 -0.53 0.54
CA GLY A 59 13.01 -0.05 0.98
C GLY A 59 13.01 1.44 1.19
N SER A 60 14.11 1.96 1.69
CA SER A 60 14.22 3.37 2.00
C SER A 60 14.65 4.17 0.79
N SER A 61 13.91 5.22 0.47
CA SER A 61 14.27 6.16 -0.58
C SER A 61 14.70 7.52 -0.02
N LYS A 62 14.85 7.59 1.30
CA LYS A 62 15.14 8.87 1.96
C LYS A 62 16.65 9.10 2.00
N PRO A 63 17.17 10.10 1.27
CA PRO A 63 18.61 10.39 1.32
C PRO A 63 19.04 10.74 2.75
N GLY A 64 20.22 10.29 3.12
CA GLY A 64 20.71 10.49 4.47
C GLY A 64 20.24 9.47 5.47
N SER A 65 19.31 8.63 5.10
CA SER A 65 18.87 7.53 5.94
C SER A 65 19.97 6.48 6.01
N HIS A 66 20.09 5.85 7.17
CA HIS A 66 21.07 4.80 7.37
C HIS A 66 20.90 3.65 6.38
N ARG A 67 19.67 3.41 5.94
CA ARG A 67 19.39 2.30 5.02
C ARG A 67 18.99 2.79 3.62
N TYR A 68 19.39 4.01 3.29
CA TYR A 68 19.05 4.56 1.99
C TYR A 68 19.54 3.62 0.88
N GLY A 69 18.64 3.33 -0.06
CA GLY A 69 18.95 2.44 -1.17
C GLY A 69 18.91 0.97 -0.85
N MET A 70 18.50 0.58 0.37
CA MET A 70 18.47 -0.81 0.79
C MET A 70 17.03 -1.27 1.02
N PRO A 71 16.75 -2.56 0.74
CA PRO A 71 15.43 -3.09 1.07
C PRO A 71 15.25 -3.17 2.58
N PHE A 72 14.00 -3.12 3.02
CA PHE A 72 13.67 -3.28 4.43
C PHE A 72 13.80 -4.75 4.83
N ASP A 73 14.24 -4.97 6.05
CA ASP A 73 14.27 -6.33 6.60
C ASP A 73 12.88 -6.71 7.12
N ALA A 74 12.76 -7.95 7.60
CA ALA A 74 11.47 -8.48 8.03
C ALA A 74 10.86 -7.67 9.17
N LYS A 75 11.68 -7.23 10.11
CA LYS A 75 11.20 -6.46 11.25
C LYS A 75 10.67 -5.10 10.80
N GLN A 76 11.37 -4.46 9.87
CA GLN A 76 10.93 -3.18 9.34
C GLN A 76 9.63 -3.32 8.57
N LYS A 77 9.50 -4.39 7.77
CA LYS A 77 8.26 -4.62 7.03
C LYS A 77 7.09 -4.83 7.98
N ARG A 78 7.31 -5.58 9.05
CA ARG A 78 6.26 -5.80 10.05
C ARG A 78 5.83 -4.47 10.68
N THR A 79 6.78 -3.64 11.03
CA THR A 79 6.48 -2.33 11.60
C THR A 79 5.69 -1.46 10.61
N HIS A 80 6.10 -1.47 9.36
CA HIS A 80 5.44 -0.65 8.35
C HIS A 80 4.02 -1.13 8.08
N VAL A 81 3.81 -2.43 8.06
CA VAL A 81 2.45 -2.97 7.90
C VAL A 81 1.59 -2.55 9.08
N ALA A 82 2.14 -2.65 10.29
CA ALA A 82 1.39 -2.27 11.49
C ALA A 82 0.99 -0.79 11.45
N VAL A 83 1.91 0.07 11.05
CA VAL A 83 1.62 1.50 10.94
C VAL A 83 0.54 1.77 9.90
N ALA A 84 0.64 1.10 8.75
CA ALA A 84 -0.35 1.29 7.69
C ALA A 84 -1.73 0.81 8.13
N VAL A 85 -1.78 -0.32 8.82
CA VAL A 85 -3.06 -0.85 9.32
C VAL A 85 -3.67 0.10 10.32
N LEU A 86 -2.86 0.64 11.23
CA LEU A 86 -3.37 1.60 12.20
C LEU A 86 -3.95 2.84 11.49
N ALA A 87 -3.27 3.33 10.48
CA ALA A 87 -3.74 4.49 9.73
C ALA A 87 -5.06 4.18 9.02
N ALA A 88 -5.17 2.99 8.43
CA ALA A 88 -6.40 2.59 7.76
C ALA A 88 -7.57 2.48 8.74
N LEU A 89 -7.31 1.93 9.92
CA LEU A 89 -8.34 1.85 10.95
C LEU A 89 -8.79 3.24 11.38
N GLY A 90 -7.85 4.18 11.45
CA GLY A 90 -8.19 5.57 11.76
C GLY A 90 -9.11 6.18 10.71
N GLU A 91 -8.82 5.91 9.42
CA GLU A 91 -9.69 6.42 8.36
C GLU A 91 -11.10 5.85 8.47
N LEU A 92 -11.21 4.56 8.71
CA LEU A 92 -12.52 3.95 8.91
C LEU A 92 -13.24 4.52 10.10
N SER A 93 -12.52 4.77 11.19
CA SER A 93 -13.12 5.30 12.41
C SER A 93 -13.69 6.70 12.21
N ARG A 94 -13.07 7.47 11.34
CA ARG A 94 -13.60 8.80 11.02
C ARG A 94 -14.84 8.73 10.13
N GLY A 95 -15.04 7.61 9.45
CA GLY A 95 -16.28 7.36 8.72
C GLY A 95 -16.46 8.13 7.43
N GLN A 96 -15.40 8.75 6.91
CA GLN A 96 -15.51 9.55 5.69
C GLN A 96 -15.19 8.78 4.43
N HIS A 97 -14.32 7.78 4.53
CA HIS A 97 -13.82 7.04 3.38
C HIS A 97 -13.76 5.56 3.66
N ARG A 98 -13.82 4.79 2.58
CA ARG A 98 -13.37 3.41 2.66
C ARG A 98 -11.85 3.44 2.77
N ALA A 99 -11.27 2.35 3.26
CA ALA A 99 -9.83 2.28 3.45
C ALA A 99 -9.25 1.08 2.72
N ALA A 100 -8.01 1.22 2.27
CA ALA A 100 -7.28 0.12 1.67
C ALA A 100 -5.80 0.30 1.99
N LEU A 101 -5.05 -0.77 1.75
CA LEU A 101 -3.62 -0.81 1.98
C LEU A 101 -2.92 -1.15 0.66
N ALA A 102 -1.68 -0.72 0.50
CA ALA A 102 -0.90 -1.04 -0.70
C ALA A 102 0.54 -1.37 -0.28
N PHE A 103 1.01 -2.53 -0.71
CA PHE A 103 2.32 -3.04 -0.34
C PHE A 103 3.01 -3.64 -1.55
N PRO A 104 4.34 -3.77 -1.51
CA PRO A 104 5.03 -4.58 -2.51
C PRO A 104 4.55 -6.02 -2.47
N ASP A 105 4.53 -6.65 -3.63
CA ASP A 105 4.11 -8.05 -3.75
C ASP A 105 5.32 -8.94 -3.45
N ASP A 106 5.59 -9.14 -2.18
CA ASP A 106 6.67 -10.01 -1.75
C ASP A 106 6.18 -10.94 -0.64
N PRO A 107 6.91 -12.02 -0.39
CA PRO A 107 6.43 -13.04 0.54
C PRO A 107 6.17 -12.54 1.95
N MET A 108 6.97 -11.59 2.42
CA MET A 108 6.81 -11.11 3.80
C MET A 108 5.56 -10.25 3.96
N HIS A 109 5.34 -9.32 3.02
CA HIS A 109 4.13 -8.51 3.06
C HIS A 109 2.90 -9.38 2.92
N LEU A 110 2.98 -10.38 2.03
CA LEU A 110 1.85 -11.29 1.85
C LEU A 110 1.56 -12.05 3.13
N ARG A 111 2.60 -12.59 3.76
CA ARG A 111 2.41 -13.36 4.99
C ARG A 111 1.79 -12.51 6.11
N LEU A 112 2.28 -11.28 6.27
CA LEU A 112 1.78 -10.41 7.32
C LEU A 112 0.31 -10.07 7.13
N THR A 113 -0.09 -9.84 5.88
CA THR A 113 -1.49 -9.52 5.61
C THR A 113 -2.36 -10.74 5.74
N GLU A 114 -1.86 -11.93 5.38
CA GLU A 114 -2.63 -13.15 5.54
C GLU A 114 -2.98 -13.42 7.00
N GLU A 115 -2.08 -13.08 7.90
CA GLU A 115 -2.34 -13.28 9.33
C GLU A 115 -3.55 -12.50 9.81
N ILE A 116 -3.81 -11.35 9.22
CA ILE A 116 -4.88 -10.47 9.67
C ILE A 116 -6.01 -10.37 8.66
N TRP A 117 -5.96 -11.19 7.61
CA TRP A 117 -6.93 -11.08 6.53
C TRP A 117 -8.38 -11.21 6.99
N PRO A 118 -8.72 -12.15 7.88
CA PRO A 118 -10.13 -12.25 8.31
C PRO A 118 -10.65 -10.95 8.91
N ALA A 119 -9.81 -10.23 9.67
CA ALA A 119 -10.23 -8.96 10.24
C ALA A 119 -10.34 -7.87 9.17
N LEU A 120 -9.37 -7.82 8.27
CA LEU A 120 -9.42 -6.84 7.18
C LEU A 120 -10.68 -7.05 6.34
N GLN A 121 -11.00 -8.29 6.06
CA GLN A 121 -12.17 -8.61 5.26
C GLN A 121 -13.46 -8.16 5.94
N LYS A 122 -13.57 -8.39 7.24
CA LYS A 122 -14.75 -7.97 7.99
C LYS A 122 -14.93 -6.46 7.98
N LEU A 123 -13.83 -5.74 7.95
CA LEU A 123 -13.85 -4.28 7.95
C LEU A 123 -13.95 -3.70 6.55
N GLY A 124 -13.85 -4.54 5.53
CA GLY A 124 -13.91 -4.05 4.15
C GLY A 124 -12.65 -3.36 3.71
N ILE A 125 -11.51 -3.69 4.31
CA ILE A 125 -10.23 -3.10 3.94
C ILE A 125 -9.58 -3.99 2.89
N ASP A 126 -9.43 -3.44 1.68
CA ASP A 126 -8.74 -4.15 0.59
C ASP A 126 -7.25 -3.96 0.68
N VAL A 127 -6.50 -4.89 0.10
CA VAL A 127 -5.05 -4.82 0.04
C VAL A 127 -4.62 -4.95 -1.42
N TYR A 128 -3.87 -3.98 -1.89
CA TYR A 128 -3.28 -4.01 -3.23
C TYR A 128 -1.82 -4.42 -3.10
N PHE A 129 -1.37 -5.30 -3.98
CA PHE A 129 0.04 -5.69 -4.05
C PHE A 129 0.61 -5.26 -5.38
N VAL A 130 1.81 -4.70 -5.34
CA VAL A 130 2.47 -4.16 -6.52
C VAL A 130 3.72 -4.97 -6.80
N GLY A 131 3.76 -5.61 -7.96
CA GLY A 131 4.90 -6.42 -8.36
C GLY A 131 6.08 -5.58 -8.81
N PRO A 132 7.26 -6.20 -8.97
CA PRO A 132 8.46 -5.46 -9.38
C PRO A 132 8.29 -4.78 -10.74
N ASP A 133 7.42 -5.30 -11.59
CA ASP A 133 7.13 -4.71 -12.89
C ASP A 133 6.05 -3.64 -12.80
N LYS A 134 5.65 -3.29 -11.58
CA LYS A 134 4.61 -2.29 -11.30
C LYS A 134 3.20 -2.72 -11.66
N SER A 135 3.02 -4.02 -11.92
CA SER A 135 1.68 -4.56 -12.06
C SER A 135 1.00 -4.59 -10.67
N VAL A 136 -0.30 -4.34 -10.66
CA VAL A 136 -1.06 -4.23 -9.42
C VAL A 136 -2.14 -5.29 -9.39
N ARG A 137 -2.25 -6.00 -8.28
CA ARG A 137 -3.34 -6.93 -8.09
C ARG A 137 -4.02 -6.69 -6.75
N LEU A 138 -5.28 -7.00 -6.70
CA LEU A 138 -6.02 -6.96 -5.45
C LEU A 138 -5.72 -8.26 -4.72
N GLY A 139 -5.06 -8.13 -3.59
CA GLY A 139 -4.61 -9.28 -2.85
C GLY A 139 -5.73 -9.91 -2.07
N MET A 140 -5.50 -11.15 -1.63
CA MET A 140 -6.46 -11.88 -0.80
C MET A 140 -7.79 -12.07 -1.48
N ASN A 141 -7.82 -11.83 -2.77
CA ASN A 141 -9.02 -12.03 -3.54
C ASN A 141 -9.20 -13.52 -3.74
N ARG A 142 -10.17 -14.08 -3.10
CA ARG A 142 -10.35 -15.50 -3.12
C ARG A 142 -11.59 -15.90 -3.87
N PRO A 143 -11.49 -16.96 -4.60
CA PRO A 143 -12.72 -17.55 -5.09
C PRO A 143 -13.53 -18.00 -3.88
N SER A 144 -14.75 -17.81 -3.96
CA SER A 144 -15.63 -18.18 -2.85
C SER A 144 -15.84 -19.66 -2.79
#